data_40d908b207fb410c7b8424614973768a
#
_entry.id   40d908b207fb410c7b8424614973768a
#
_cell.length_a   1.000
_cell.length_b   1.000
_cell.length_c   1.000
_cell.angle_alpha   90.00
_cell.angle_beta   90.00
_cell.angle_gamma   90.00
#
_symmetry.space_group_name_H-M   'P 1'
#
loop_
_entity.id
_entity.type
_entity.pdbx_description
1 polymer ?
#
loop_
_entity_poly.entity_id
_entity_poly.type
_entity_poly.pdbx_seq_one_letter_code
_entity_poly.pdbx_strand_id
1 'polypeptide(L)'
;MDDRIVEHRRGSLLVSTDRSRVDIDRVLGWLVVSHWGGSMTRELLERGIANSVTVGVYDTAANDRQLAFARAVSDLATYAYFTDVIVADDARGQGIGKWIVETLVTHPDLQGLRRIALWTRDARTLYEQYGFTTDMPASTYMELRKKPR
;
A
#
# COMPACT_ATOMS: atom_id res chain seq x y z
N MET A 1 -2.65 -13.25 -12.11
CA MET A 1 -1.44 -13.10 -11.28
C MET A 1 -1.49 -14.15 -10.20
N ASP A 2 -0.56 -15.05 -10.22
CA ASP A 2 -0.46 -16.12 -9.24
C ASP A 2 0.27 -15.56 -8.02
N ASP A 3 -0.48 -15.17 -7.00
CA ASP A 3 0.06 -14.37 -5.91
C ASP A 3 0.68 -15.23 -4.84
N ARG A 4 1.90 -14.89 -4.47
CA ARG A 4 2.49 -15.42 -3.23
C ARG A 4 1.90 -14.68 -2.05
N ILE A 5 1.10 -15.38 -1.27
CA ILE A 5 0.52 -14.81 -0.05
C ILE A 5 1.58 -14.86 1.06
N VAL A 6 1.83 -13.68 1.65
CA VAL A 6 2.70 -13.50 2.82
C VAL A 6 1.84 -13.12 4.00
N GLU A 7 1.97 -13.84 5.11
CA GLU A 7 1.23 -13.56 6.34
C GLU A 7 2.15 -13.67 7.56
N HIS A 8 2.05 -12.71 8.48
CA HIS A 8 2.76 -12.72 9.76
C HIS A 8 1.84 -12.20 10.87
N ARG A 9 2.06 -12.70 12.08
CA ARG A 9 1.26 -12.31 13.25
C ARG A 9 2.09 -11.52 14.26
N ARG A 10 1.42 -10.57 14.93
CA ARG A 10 1.88 -9.87 16.13
C ARG A 10 0.70 -9.82 17.10
N GLY A 11 0.66 -10.75 18.07
CA GLY A 11 -0.49 -10.91 18.94
C GLY A 11 -1.77 -11.24 18.15
N SER A 12 -2.83 -10.44 18.33
CA SER A 12 -4.08 -10.57 17.58
C SER A 12 -4.04 -9.95 16.19
N LEU A 13 -2.96 -9.26 15.84
CA LEU A 13 -2.83 -8.60 14.54
C LEU A 13 -2.21 -9.54 13.51
N LEU A 14 -2.80 -9.54 12.33
CA LEU A 14 -2.32 -10.28 11.16
C LEU A 14 -2.01 -9.30 10.04
N VAL A 15 -0.76 -9.28 9.56
CA VAL A 15 -0.45 -8.68 8.26
C VAL A 15 -0.62 -9.74 7.18
N SER A 16 -1.31 -9.40 6.09
CA SER A 16 -1.57 -10.34 5.00
C SER A 16 -1.55 -9.64 3.64
N THR A 17 -0.96 -10.31 2.66
CA THR A 17 -1.01 -9.89 1.26
C THR A 17 -2.11 -10.59 0.46
N ASP A 18 -2.96 -11.36 1.12
CA ASP A 18 -4.14 -11.97 0.50
C ASP A 18 -5.18 -10.90 0.17
N ARG A 19 -5.30 -10.59 -1.12
CA ARG A 19 -6.24 -9.56 -1.58
C ARG A 19 -7.71 -9.90 -1.32
N SER A 20 -8.05 -11.17 -1.14
CA SER A 20 -9.42 -11.58 -0.81
C SER A 20 -9.86 -11.15 0.59
N ARG A 21 -8.90 -10.79 1.47
CA ARG A 21 -9.19 -10.27 2.80
C ARG A 21 -9.55 -8.80 2.82
N VAL A 22 -9.29 -8.06 1.74
CA VAL A 22 -9.47 -6.59 1.73
C VAL A 22 -10.95 -6.25 1.90
N ASP A 23 -11.24 -5.45 2.92
CA ASP A 23 -12.55 -4.83 3.13
C ASP A 23 -12.67 -3.62 2.20
N ILE A 24 -13.25 -3.83 1.04
CA ILE A 24 -13.35 -2.82 -0.03
C ILE A 24 -14.07 -1.57 0.46
N ASP A 25 -15.19 -1.73 1.15
CA ASP A 25 -15.99 -0.58 1.60
C ASP A 25 -15.22 0.26 2.62
N ARG A 26 -14.52 -0.40 3.54
CA ARG A 26 -13.72 0.27 4.56
C ARG A 26 -12.53 1.01 3.95
N VAL A 27 -11.79 0.37 3.05
CA VAL A 27 -10.65 0.99 2.37
C VAL A 27 -11.11 2.15 1.49
N LEU A 28 -12.21 1.98 0.76
CA LEU A 28 -12.79 3.05 -0.05
C LEU A 28 -13.16 4.27 0.82
N GLY A 29 -13.76 4.03 1.99
CA GLY A 29 -14.10 5.09 2.95
C GLY A 29 -12.89 5.88 3.40
N TRP A 30 -11.73 5.22 3.62
CA TRP A 30 -10.49 5.93 3.94
C TRP A 30 -9.95 6.75 2.77
N LEU A 31 -10.00 6.18 1.56
CA LEU A 31 -9.41 6.82 0.38
C LEU A 31 -10.18 8.06 -0.08
N VAL A 32 -11.50 8.04 -0.05
CA VAL A 32 -12.31 9.17 -0.53
C VAL A 32 -12.12 10.44 0.31
N VAL A 33 -11.74 10.31 1.58
CA VAL A 33 -11.44 11.45 2.47
C VAL A 33 -9.96 11.83 2.48
N SER A 34 -9.09 11.04 1.85
CA SER A 34 -7.68 11.36 1.73
C SER A 34 -7.44 12.44 0.67
N HIS A 35 -6.32 13.15 0.80
CA HIS A 35 -5.99 14.22 -0.16
C HIS A 35 -5.53 13.69 -1.53
N TRP A 36 -5.25 12.38 -1.66
CA TRP A 36 -4.81 11.77 -2.93
C TRP A 36 -5.86 10.88 -3.59
N GLY A 37 -6.86 10.41 -2.85
CA GLY A 37 -7.81 9.40 -3.31
C GLY A 37 -9.25 9.87 -3.48
N GLY A 38 -9.52 11.19 -3.46
CA GLY A 38 -10.88 11.74 -3.47
C GLY A 38 -11.74 11.39 -4.68
N SER A 39 -11.13 11.00 -5.80
CA SER A 39 -11.83 10.54 -7.00
C SER A 39 -11.96 9.01 -7.10
N MET A 40 -11.53 8.26 -6.07
CA MET A 40 -11.61 6.81 -6.07
C MET A 40 -13.06 6.35 -6.04
N THR A 41 -13.37 5.36 -6.87
CA THR A 41 -14.66 4.65 -6.87
C THR A 41 -14.43 3.19 -6.51
N ARG A 42 -15.51 2.50 -6.13
CA ARG A 42 -15.44 1.06 -5.84
C ARG A 42 -14.86 0.27 -7.02
N GLU A 43 -15.34 0.55 -8.23
CA GLU A 43 -14.87 -0.14 -9.45
C GLU A 43 -13.37 0.08 -9.68
N LEU A 44 -12.89 1.31 -9.53
CA LEU A 44 -11.47 1.63 -9.69
C LEU A 44 -10.63 0.95 -8.62
N LEU A 45 -11.09 0.94 -7.38
CA LEU A 45 -10.37 0.29 -6.28
C LEU A 45 -10.28 -1.23 -6.51
N GLU A 46 -11.38 -1.88 -6.84
CA GLU A 46 -11.40 -3.33 -7.12
C GLU A 46 -10.47 -3.70 -8.27
N ARG A 47 -10.50 -2.92 -9.36
CA ARG A 47 -9.61 -3.13 -10.51
C ARG A 47 -8.14 -2.89 -10.13
N GLY A 48 -7.86 -1.85 -9.34
CA GLY A 48 -6.52 -1.56 -8.84
C GLY A 48 -5.97 -2.67 -7.97
N ILE A 49 -6.78 -3.19 -7.06
CA ILE A 49 -6.41 -4.32 -6.19
C ILE A 49 -6.12 -5.57 -7.01
N ALA A 50 -6.93 -5.87 -8.01
CA ALA A 50 -6.74 -7.04 -8.87
C ALA A 50 -5.42 -7.01 -9.65
N ASN A 51 -4.83 -5.82 -9.85
CA ASN A 51 -3.60 -5.60 -10.62
C ASN A 51 -2.44 -5.06 -9.78
N SER A 52 -2.50 -5.26 -8.47
CA SER A 52 -1.46 -4.79 -7.55
C SER A 52 -1.10 -5.89 -6.56
N VAL A 53 0.10 -5.80 -5.99
CA VAL A 53 0.43 -6.50 -4.75
C VAL A 53 -0.17 -5.67 -3.62
N THR A 54 -1.07 -6.24 -2.84
CA THR A 54 -1.74 -5.55 -1.73
C THR A 54 -1.27 -6.08 -0.39
N VAL A 55 -1.34 -5.24 0.62
CA VAL A 55 -1.12 -5.64 2.01
C VAL A 55 -2.16 -4.98 2.89
N GLY A 56 -2.64 -5.71 3.87
CA GLY A 56 -3.51 -5.20 4.91
C GLY A 56 -3.10 -5.70 6.27
N VAL A 57 -3.52 -5.01 7.32
CA VAL A 57 -3.41 -5.47 8.71
C VAL A 57 -4.82 -5.64 9.25
N TYR A 58 -5.06 -6.77 9.90
CA TYR A 58 -6.36 -7.20 10.39
C TYR A 58 -6.29 -7.56 11.87
N ASP A 59 -7.28 -7.15 12.63
CA ASP A 59 -7.43 -7.54 14.04
C ASP A 59 -8.27 -8.81 14.13
N THR A 60 -7.61 -9.96 14.35
CA THR A 60 -8.29 -11.26 14.40
C THR A 60 -9.16 -11.43 15.67
N ALA A 61 -8.92 -10.62 16.71
CA ALA A 61 -9.77 -10.60 17.90
C ALA A 61 -11.04 -9.74 17.72
N ALA A 62 -11.15 -8.99 16.61
CA ALA A 62 -12.24 -8.09 16.30
C ALA A 62 -12.88 -8.41 14.93
N ASN A 63 -13.18 -9.70 14.66
CA ASN A 63 -13.77 -10.21 13.42
C ASN A 63 -12.99 -9.80 12.17
N ASP A 64 -11.65 -9.90 12.22
CA ASP A 64 -10.76 -9.53 11.12
C ASP A 64 -10.96 -8.09 10.63
N ARG A 65 -11.29 -7.18 11.55
CA ARG A 65 -11.42 -5.75 11.23
C ARG A 65 -10.14 -5.23 10.63
N GLN A 66 -10.22 -4.68 9.43
CA GLN A 66 -9.05 -4.13 8.75
C GLN A 66 -8.59 -2.82 9.38
N LEU A 67 -7.30 -2.71 9.70
CA LEU A 67 -6.69 -1.55 10.37
C LEU A 67 -5.78 -0.75 9.45
N ALA A 68 -5.31 -1.33 8.34
CA ALA A 68 -4.39 -0.68 7.43
C ALA A 68 -4.47 -1.29 6.04
N PHE A 69 -4.01 -0.53 5.06
CA PHE A 69 -3.94 -0.95 3.66
C PHE A 69 -2.78 -0.27 2.97
N ALA A 70 -2.20 -0.96 1.99
CA ALA A 70 -1.29 -0.41 1.00
C ALA A 70 -1.30 -1.30 -0.23
N ARG A 71 -0.86 -0.74 -1.36
CA ARG A 71 -0.66 -1.54 -2.58
C ARG A 71 0.56 -1.09 -3.36
N ALA A 72 1.15 -2.03 -4.08
CA ALA A 72 2.25 -1.79 -4.99
C ALA A 72 1.80 -2.11 -6.41
N VAL A 73 1.77 -1.10 -7.27
CA VAL A 73 1.57 -1.29 -8.71
C VAL A 73 2.90 -1.70 -9.30
N SER A 74 2.96 -2.84 -9.97
CA SER A 74 4.23 -3.39 -10.45
C SER A 74 4.03 -4.33 -11.62
N ASP A 75 5.05 -4.39 -12.49
CA ASP A 75 5.18 -5.45 -13.50
C ASP A 75 5.84 -6.72 -12.92
N LEU A 76 6.22 -6.70 -11.65
CA LEU A 76 6.91 -7.77 -10.91
C LEU A 76 8.30 -8.11 -11.47
N ALA A 77 8.84 -7.27 -12.33
CA ALA A 77 10.11 -7.50 -13.01
C ALA A 77 11.08 -6.31 -12.95
N THR A 78 10.58 -5.10 -13.17
CA THR A 78 11.44 -3.93 -13.34
C THR A 78 11.16 -2.77 -12.39
N TYR A 79 9.88 -2.57 -12.01
CA TYR A 79 9.44 -1.35 -11.33
C TYR A 79 8.24 -1.61 -10.42
N ALA A 80 8.19 -0.90 -9.31
CA ALA A 80 7.00 -0.83 -8.46
C ALA A 80 6.73 0.61 -8.02
N TYR A 81 5.46 0.91 -7.83
CA TYR A 81 4.97 2.18 -7.28
C TYR A 81 4.08 1.90 -6.07
N PHE A 82 4.50 2.37 -4.89
CA PHE A 82 3.72 2.23 -3.66
C PHE A 82 2.69 3.34 -3.58
N THR A 83 1.45 2.97 -3.36
CA THR A 83 0.33 3.91 -3.29
C THR A 83 -0.74 3.42 -2.31
N ASP A 84 -1.67 4.30 -1.97
CA ASP A 84 -2.79 4.02 -1.07
C ASP A 84 -2.35 3.48 0.30
N VAL A 85 -1.21 3.96 0.80
CA VAL A 85 -0.68 3.60 2.12
C VAL A 85 -1.48 4.34 3.18
N ILE A 86 -2.25 3.61 3.98
CA ILE A 86 -3.14 4.22 4.97
C ILE A 86 -3.30 3.33 6.21
N VAL A 87 -3.33 3.96 7.37
CA VAL A 87 -3.63 3.33 8.66
C VAL A 87 -4.86 4.00 9.24
N ALA A 88 -5.81 3.21 9.74
CA ALA A 88 -7.00 3.74 10.39
C ALA A 88 -6.61 4.67 11.56
N ASP A 89 -7.38 5.74 11.75
CA ASP A 89 -7.06 6.77 12.76
C ASP A 89 -6.90 6.19 14.17
N ASP A 90 -7.76 5.23 14.53
CA ASP A 90 -7.75 4.57 15.84
C ASP A 90 -6.66 3.49 15.99
N ALA A 91 -5.93 3.20 14.92
CA ALA A 91 -4.84 2.21 14.91
C ALA A 91 -3.45 2.83 14.76
N ARG A 92 -3.36 4.16 14.70
CA ARG A 92 -2.07 4.88 14.60
C ARG A 92 -1.24 4.77 15.87
N GLY A 93 0.08 4.97 15.73
CA GLY A 93 1.00 4.94 16.88
C GLY A 93 1.39 3.55 17.37
N GLN A 94 1.09 2.49 16.63
CA GLN A 94 1.38 1.10 16.98
C GLN A 94 2.41 0.43 16.05
N GLY A 95 3.05 1.20 15.16
CA GLY A 95 4.02 0.66 14.20
C GLY A 95 3.39 -0.08 13.02
N ILE A 96 2.08 0.04 12.80
CA ILE A 96 1.36 -0.66 11.73
C ILE A 96 1.77 -0.14 10.35
N GLY A 97 1.92 1.18 10.19
CA GLY A 97 2.39 1.79 8.94
C GLY A 97 3.77 1.27 8.53
N LYS A 98 4.68 1.19 9.48
CA LYS A 98 6.00 0.60 9.26
C LYS A 98 5.90 -0.87 8.87
N TRP A 99 5.02 -1.62 9.50
CA TRP A 99 4.84 -3.05 9.25
C TRP A 99 4.35 -3.33 7.83
N ILE A 100 3.35 -2.57 7.33
CA ILE A 100 2.86 -2.76 5.95
C ILE A 100 3.91 -2.35 4.91
N VAL A 101 4.67 -1.29 5.14
CA VAL A 101 5.76 -0.88 4.25
C VAL A 101 6.85 -1.96 4.21
N GLU A 102 7.27 -2.46 5.37
CA GLU A 102 8.24 -3.55 5.47
C GLU A 102 7.77 -4.80 4.71
N THR A 103 6.49 -5.16 4.87
CA THR A 103 5.91 -6.31 4.18
C THR A 103 5.97 -6.16 2.67
N LEU A 104 5.68 -4.96 2.13
CA LEU A 104 5.82 -4.70 0.70
C LEU A 104 7.28 -4.72 0.25
N VAL A 105 8.16 -4.03 0.96
CA VAL A 105 9.59 -3.94 0.59
C VAL A 105 10.25 -5.32 0.56
N THR A 106 9.84 -6.22 1.44
CA THR A 106 10.39 -7.59 1.54
C THR A 106 9.58 -8.64 0.79
N HIS A 107 8.48 -8.25 0.14
CA HIS A 107 7.63 -9.21 -0.59
C HIS A 107 8.44 -9.93 -1.68
N PRO A 108 8.33 -11.28 -1.79
CA PRO A 108 9.13 -12.06 -2.75
C PRO A 108 8.99 -11.60 -4.20
N ASP A 109 7.78 -11.19 -4.62
CA ASP A 109 7.51 -10.77 -5.99
C ASP A 109 8.02 -9.36 -6.30
N LEU A 110 8.47 -8.61 -5.31
CA LEU A 110 9.01 -7.26 -5.47
C LEU A 110 10.54 -7.22 -5.31
N GLN A 111 11.20 -8.37 -5.27
CA GLN A 111 12.66 -8.45 -5.22
C GLN A 111 13.27 -8.35 -6.62
N GLY A 112 14.49 -7.82 -6.72
CA GLY A 112 15.21 -7.70 -7.98
C GLY A 112 14.72 -6.58 -8.91
N LEU A 113 13.78 -5.76 -8.49
CA LEU A 113 13.32 -4.61 -9.25
C LEU A 113 14.44 -3.54 -9.33
N ARG A 114 14.49 -2.82 -10.44
CA ARG A 114 15.46 -1.72 -10.60
C ARG A 114 15.11 -0.52 -9.73
N ARG A 115 13.81 -0.31 -9.50
CA ARG A 115 13.32 0.89 -8.81
C ARG A 115 12.00 0.61 -8.14
N ILE A 116 11.87 1.14 -6.93
CA ILE A 116 10.59 1.28 -6.23
C ILE A 116 10.40 2.76 -5.96
N ALA A 117 9.26 3.32 -6.33
CA ALA A 117 8.96 4.73 -6.18
C ALA A 117 7.67 4.95 -5.38
N LEU A 118 7.53 6.13 -4.81
CA LEU A 118 6.31 6.57 -4.13
C LEU A 118 6.26 8.10 -4.09
N TRP A 119 5.09 8.62 -3.73
CA TRP A 119 4.90 10.02 -3.39
C TRP A 119 4.48 10.10 -1.93
N THR A 120 5.11 10.99 -1.17
CA THR A 120 4.70 11.28 0.20
C THR A 120 4.80 12.78 0.48
N ARG A 121 3.80 13.30 1.21
CA ARG A 121 3.80 14.68 1.67
C ARG A 121 4.47 14.80 3.05
N ASP A 122 4.23 13.85 3.93
CA ASP A 122 4.50 13.98 5.36
C ASP A 122 5.10 12.73 6.03
N ALA A 123 5.37 11.65 5.28
CA ALA A 123 5.88 10.39 5.82
C ALA A 123 7.28 10.02 5.32
N ARG A 124 8.07 11.01 4.88
CA ARG A 124 9.41 10.79 4.32
C ARG A 124 10.31 9.98 5.25
N THR A 125 10.33 10.28 6.54
CA THR A 125 11.18 9.59 7.52
C THR A 125 10.87 8.10 7.65
N LEU A 126 9.61 7.71 7.47
CA LEU A 126 9.22 6.30 7.44
C LEU A 126 9.92 5.56 6.30
N TYR A 127 9.86 6.13 5.09
CA TYR A 127 10.40 5.47 3.89
C TYR A 127 11.92 5.52 3.81
N GLU A 128 12.55 6.57 4.33
CA GLU A 128 14.02 6.69 4.40
C GLU A 128 14.64 5.51 5.18
N GLN A 129 13.95 4.95 6.15
CA GLN A 129 14.41 3.78 6.91
C GLN A 129 14.61 2.53 6.02
N TYR A 130 13.97 2.49 4.85
CA TYR A 130 14.06 1.39 3.89
C TYR A 130 14.91 1.73 2.66
N GLY A 131 15.65 2.83 2.70
CA GLY A 131 16.54 3.24 1.63
C GLY A 131 15.91 4.13 0.56
N PHE A 132 14.67 4.55 0.74
CA PHE A 132 14.06 5.54 -0.16
C PHE A 132 14.77 6.89 0.00
N THR A 133 14.99 7.57 -1.12
CA THR A 133 15.68 8.86 -1.15
C THR A 133 15.00 9.83 -2.12
N THR A 134 15.14 11.12 -1.85
CA THR A 134 14.74 12.18 -2.78
C THR A 134 15.93 12.70 -3.58
N ASP A 135 17.10 12.09 -3.46
CA ASP A 135 18.32 12.48 -4.17
C ASP A 135 18.26 12.07 -5.65
N MET A 136 17.37 12.74 -6.38
CA MET A 136 17.12 12.56 -7.82
C MET A 136 16.99 13.92 -8.48
N PRO A 137 17.42 14.05 -9.75
CA PRO A 137 17.21 15.30 -10.50
C PRO A 137 15.72 15.61 -10.61
N ALA A 138 15.28 16.72 -10.02
CA ALA A 138 13.87 17.14 -10.03
C ALA A 138 13.30 17.30 -11.44
N SER A 139 14.15 17.64 -12.41
CA SER A 139 13.78 17.85 -13.81
C SER A 139 13.49 16.56 -14.58
N THR A 140 13.68 15.38 -14.00
CA THR A 140 13.47 14.10 -14.71
C THR A 140 12.05 13.55 -14.59
N TYR A 141 11.24 14.10 -13.69
CA TYR A 141 9.87 13.64 -13.50
C TYR A 141 8.90 14.39 -14.41
N MET A 142 8.05 13.65 -15.10
CA MET A 142 6.96 14.18 -15.92
C MET A 142 5.72 13.35 -15.73
N GLU A 143 4.53 13.98 -15.73
CA GLU A 143 3.27 13.27 -15.71
C GLU A 143 2.25 13.90 -16.65
N LEU A 144 1.37 13.08 -17.19
CA LEU A 144 0.17 13.52 -17.89
C LEU A 144 -1.03 13.22 -16.99
N ARG A 145 -1.69 14.26 -16.52
CA ARG A 145 -2.92 14.13 -15.72
C ARG A 145 -4.12 14.00 -16.63
N LYS A 146 -4.94 13.00 -16.37
CA LYS A 146 -6.20 12.76 -17.07
C LYS A 146 -7.35 12.75 -16.07
N LYS A 147 -8.54 13.11 -16.54
CA LYS A 147 -9.75 12.94 -15.73
C LYS A 147 -10.00 11.44 -15.54
N PRO A 148 -10.37 10.98 -14.33
CA PRO A 148 -10.79 9.59 -14.12
C PRO A 148 -11.96 9.22 -15.04
N ARG A 149 -12.02 7.96 -15.43
CA ARG A 149 -13.14 7.42 -16.17
C ARG A 149 -14.39 7.35 -15.32
#